data_b0d0728bd006183b8c78cc07a2e154af
#
_entry.id   b0d0728bd006183b8c78cc07a2e154af
#
_cell.length_a   1.000
_cell.length_b   1.000
_cell.length_c   1.000
_cell.angle_alpha   90.00
_cell.angle_beta   90.00
_cell.angle_gamma   90.00
#
_symmetry.space_group_name_H-M   'P 1'
#
loop_
_entity.id
_entity.type
_entity.pdbx_description
1 polymer ?
#
loop_
_entity_poly.entity_id
_entity_poly.type
_entity_poly.pdbx_seq_one_letter_code
_entity_poly.pdbx_strand_id
1 'polypeptide(L)'
;MTASAANGQKKLIALTFDDGPGPYTNRLLDGLAERNVHVTFFELGMRAEEYDVTTRRIFREGHQIAQHGYDHKQLTSLSDDQVRWQINHTKDILNEVLGGDFTYLVRPPYGDYSSRVLSLLNAPAILWSIDPNDWRDRDAYTVRDRIVSKAYDGAIILCHDIYSTTVDGALMAIDTLQSEGYEFVTVNELFRRRGETLQNGERYYSCKPTGTQLNAVSEPTISVEVIGGSAKVKLTAEQGAKIYFTTDGSDPAVNGVRYTAPFTYRVGDTVKACAAFNLNGSRSETVTKKLVSLGVDPTVCVQNGKLVFTNDNKNSVVRYTTDGTEPTESSKAYTAPIACFDGMLRFRAIGANVCTLTKTIYVTKNGNLFWDVPNTSWYFYDVDRAVTLGIFNGTGTYRFDPNTGLTRAMFVTTLYRLLQSKGVQTTSGAQRFSDVPSGQWYSAAAAWAATNGIILGYEDGSFRPDRTITREEMCVILDRVLTLLGEKTNGTPRHFSDESMISDWAKKSVDRLSACGIMKGQNGNRFAPRDVSTRAEAATVLLRLYDLMG
;
A
#
# COMPACT_ATOMS: atom_id res chain seq x y z
N MET A 1 22.81 -16.07 -43.76
CA MET A 1 23.91 -16.20 -42.79
C MET A 1 23.60 -15.28 -41.63
N THR A 2 23.12 -15.84 -40.58
CA THR A 2 22.78 -15.13 -39.33
C THR A 2 24.09 -14.77 -38.63
N ALA A 3 24.35 -13.48 -38.46
CA ALA A 3 25.49 -13.02 -37.67
C ALA A 3 25.24 -13.47 -36.21
N SER A 4 26.05 -14.42 -35.78
CA SER A 4 26.15 -14.88 -34.38
C SER A 4 26.39 -13.69 -33.49
N ALA A 5 25.56 -13.55 -32.45
CA ALA A 5 25.76 -12.59 -31.39
C ALA A 5 27.12 -12.82 -30.71
N ALA A 6 28.10 -11.99 -31.06
CA ALA A 6 29.35 -11.90 -30.33
C ALA A 6 29.06 -11.22 -28.97
N ASN A 7 29.49 -11.85 -27.91
CA ASN A 7 29.55 -11.33 -26.52
C ASN A 7 28.29 -11.27 -25.67
N GLY A 8 27.37 -12.23 -25.69
CA GLY A 8 26.38 -12.34 -24.59
C GLY A 8 25.46 -11.10 -24.36
N GLN A 9 25.54 -10.08 -25.24
CA GLN A 9 24.72 -8.88 -25.16
C GLN A 9 23.32 -9.17 -25.73
N LYS A 10 22.29 -8.80 -24.97
CA LYS A 10 20.90 -8.91 -25.41
C LYS A 10 20.58 -7.83 -26.46
N LYS A 11 19.74 -8.17 -27.43
CA LYS A 11 19.16 -7.18 -28.35
C LYS A 11 18.16 -6.32 -27.59
N LEU A 12 18.30 -5.00 -27.60
CA LEU A 12 17.38 -4.08 -26.93
C LEU A 12 16.39 -3.50 -27.93
N ILE A 13 15.12 -3.34 -27.51
CA ILE A 13 14.08 -2.74 -28.33
C ILE A 13 13.14 -1.91 -27.44
N ALA A 14 12.71 -0.74 -27.91
CA ALA A 14 11.74 0.10 -27.21
C ALA A 14 10.39 0.04 -27.93
N LEU A 15 9.38 -0.52 -27.26
CA LEU A 15 7.99 -0.45 -27.69
C LEU A 15 7.35 0.79 -27.06
N THR A 16 6.65 1.58 -27.87
CA THR A 16 6.06 2.83 -27.43
C THR A 16 4.61 2.96 -27.86
N PHE A 17 3.79 3.62 -27.03
CA PHE A 17 2.37 3.82 -27.27
C PHE A 17 2.02 5.30 -27.20
N ASP A 18 1.30 5.79 -28.20
CA ASP A 18 0.86 7.17 -28.33
C ASP A 18 -0.65 7.31 -28.09
N ASP A 19 -1.12 8.55 -27.86
CA ASP A 19 -2.51 9.00 -27.75
C ASP A 19 -3.24 8.57 -26.46
N GLY A 20 -2.63 7.71 -25.66
CA GLY A 20 -3.19 7.24 -24.39
C GLY A 20 -3.11 8.25 -23.24
N PRO A 21 -3.51 7.80 -22.03
CA PRO A 21 -4.20 6.55 -21.76
C PRO A 21 -5.60 6.46 -22.38
N GLY A 22 -6.05 5.23 -22.65
CA GLY A 22 -7.36 4.97 -23.23
C GLY A 22 -8.04 3.73 -22.63
N PRO A 23 -9.19 3.32 -23.18
CA PRO A 23 -10.02 2.25 -22.61
C PRO A 23 -9.32 0.87 -22.60
N TYR A 24 -8.25 0.68 -23.36
CA TYR A 24 -7.54 -0.59 -23.45
C TYR A 24 -6.17 -0.57 -22.75
N THR A 25 -5.71 0.57 -22.24
CA THR A 25 -4.41 0.73 -21.58
C THR A 25 -4.26 -0.19 -20.37
N ASN A 26 -5.30 -0.32 -19.53
CA ASN A 26 -5.22 -1.22 -18.37
C ASN A 26 -5.06 -2.70 -18.78
N ARG A 27 -5.71 -3.14 -19.85
CA ARG A 27 -5.53 -4.49 -20.39
C ARG A 27 -4.13 -4.71 -20.98
N LEU A 28 -3.57 -3.67 -21.59
CA LEU A 28 -2.18 -3.69 -22.03
C LEU A 28 -1.23 -3.84 -20.85
N LEU A 29 -1.42 -3.06 -19.79
CA LEU A 29 -0.60 -3.12 -18.58
C LEU A 29 -0.63 -4.51 -17.92
N ASP A 30 -1.80 -5.14 -17.82
CA ASP A 30 -1.92 -6.52 -17.34
C ASP A 30 -1.05 -7.48 -18.19
N GLY A 31 -1.15 -7.39 -19.50
CA GLY A 31 -0.37 -8.23 -20.40
C GLY A 31 1.13 -7.95 -20.40
N LEU A 32 1.56 -6.71 -20.17
CA LEU A 32 2.97 -6.32 -19.99
C LEU A 32 3.54 -6.87 -18.68
N ALA A 33 2.77 -6.80 -17.58
CA ALA A 33 3.16 -7.33 -16.28
C ALA A 33 3.37 -8.86 -16.34
N GLU A 34 2.46 -9.61 -16.98
CA GLU A 34 2.60 -11.06 -17.19
C GLU A 34 3.90 -11.44 -17.92
N ARG A 35 4.43 -10.57 -18.76
CA ARG A 35 5.64 -10.76 -19.58
C ARG A 35 6.89 -10.12 -18.98
N ASN A 36 6.75 -9.44 -17.85
CA ASN A 36 7.81 -8.65 -17.22
C ASN A 36 8.49 -7.68 -18.21
N VAL A 37 7.69 -6.86 -18.89
CA VAL A 37 8.12 -5.93 -19.93
C VAL A 37 7.81 -4.50 -19.56
N HIS A 38 8.80 -3.61 -19.70
CA HIS A 38 8.61 -2.17 -19.54
C HIS A 38 8.66 -1.45 -20.89
N VAL A 39 7.76 -0.50 -21.08
CA VAL A 39 7.56 0.25 -22.33
C VAL A 39 7.47 1.75 -22.06
N THR A 40 7.35 2.57 -23.12
CA THR A 40 7.16 4.02 -22.99
C THR A 40 5.79 4.43 -23.54
N PHE A 41 5.04 5.19 -22.73
CA PHE A 41 3.76 5.79 -23.12
C PHE A 41 3.97 7.28 -23.39
N PHE A 42 3.60 7.74 -24.58
CA PHE A 42 3.55 9.14 -24.97
C PHE A 42 2.10 9.62 -24.81
N GLU A 43 1.81 10.17 -23.64
CA GLU A 43 0.47 10.53 -23.24
C GLU A 43 0.07 11.92 -23.73
N LEU A 44 -1.19 12.09 -24.12
CA LEU A 44 -1.82 13.39 -24.29
C LEU A 44 -2.17 13.97 -22.92
N GLY A 45 -1.89 15.25 -22.69
CA GLY A 45 -2.18 15.89 -21.41
C GLY A 45 -3.64 15.75 -20.99
N MET A 46 -4.56 15.97 -21.91
CA MET A 46 -6.00 15.80 -21.66
C MET A 46 -6.39 14.37 -21.27
N ARG A 47 -5.66 13.35 -21.78
CA ARG A 47 -5.92 11.96 -21.44
C ARG A 47 -5.30 11.59 -20.11
N ALA A 48 -4.11 12.09 -19.80
CA ALA A 48 -3.47 11.89 -18.51
C ALA A 48 -4.32 12.47 -17.37
N GLU A 49 -5.02 13.59 -17.60
CA GLU A 49 -5.98 14.18 -16.66
C GLU A 49 -7.25 13.34 -16.53
N GLU A 50 -7.84 12.90 -17.65
CA GLU A 50 -9.06 12.08 -17.68
C GLU A 50 -8.85 10.68 -17.06
N TYR A 51 -7.69 10.07 -17.27
CA TYR A 51 -7.32 8.72 -16.83
C TYR A 51 -6.20 8.73 -15.79
N ASP A 52 -6.23 9.66 -14.86
CA ASP A 52 -5.17 9.91 -13.86
C ASP A 52 -4.77 8.65 -13.06
N VAL A 53 -5.73 7.79 -12.74
CA VAL A 53 -5.47 6.50 -12.07
C VAL A 53 -4.63 5.57 -12.96
N THR A 54 -4.90 5.55 -14.27
CA THR A 54 -4.17 4.73 -15.23
C THR A 54 -2.77 5.29 -15.46
N THR A 55 -2.61 6.61 -15.60
CA THR A 55 -1.30 7.27 -15.68
C THR A 55 -0.44 6.95 -14.44
N ARG A 56 -1.01 7.03 -13.23
CA ARG A 56 -0.31 6.60 -12.01
C ARG A 56 0.06 5.12 -12.02
N ARG A 57 -0.79 4.25 -12.56
CA ARG A 57 -0.52 2.82 -12.71
C ARG A 57 0.66 2.57 -13.66
N ILE A 58 0.67 3.21 -14.83
CA ILE A 58 1.78 3.15 -15.79
C ILE A 58 3.12 3.46 -15.11
N PHE A 59 3.17 4.56 -14.37
CA PHE A 59 4.38 4.95 -13.65
C PHE A 59 4.78 3.96 -12.56
N ARG A 60 3.82 3.48 -11.74
CA ARG A 60 4.08 2.51 -10.65
C ARG A 60 4.63 1.21 -11.15
N GLU A 61 4.10 0.69 -12.26
CA GLU A 61 4.51 -0.58 -12.86
C GLU A 61 5.85 -0.49 -13.62
N GLY A 62 6.58 0.64 -13.56
CA GLY A 62 7.94 0.76 -14.11
C GLY A 62 8.01 1.25 -15.54
N HIS A 63 6.90 1.52 -16.17
CA HIS A 63 6.87 2.08 -17.51
C HIS A 63 7.34 3.55 -17.50
N GLN A 64 7.82 4.02 -18.62
CA GLN A 64 8.16 5.41 -18.83
C GLN A 64 6.96 6.20 -19.32
N ILE A 65 6.70 7.36 -18.73
CA ILE A 65 5.74 8.33 -19.24
C ILE A 65 6.51 9.42 -20.00
N ALA A 66 6.01 9.75 -21.16
CA ALA A 66 6.47 10.83 -22.02
C ALA A 66 5.26 11.64 -22.50
N GLN A 67 5.45 12.76 -23.16
CA GLN A 67 4.34 13.63 -23.56
C GLN A 67 4.15 13.67 -25.09
N HIS A 68 2.86 13.74 -25.48
CA HIS A 68 2.43 13.82 -26.88
C HIS A 68 1.65 15.13 -27.18
N GLY A 69 1.97 16.21 -26.47
CA GLY A 69 1.17 17.45 -26.47
C GLY A 69 -0.09 17.30 -25.59
N TYR A 70 -0.91 18.36 -25.57
CA TYR A 70 -2.12 18.35 -24.74
C TYR A 70 -3.30 17.68 -25.45
N ASP A 71 -3.62 18.10 -26.68
CA ASP A 71 -4.84 17.74 -27.44
C ASP A 71 -4.54 17.24 -28.88
N HIS A 72 -3.35 16.67 -29.09
CA HIS A 72 -2.90 16.12 -30.37
C HIS A 72 -2.83 17.10 -31.53
N LYS A 73 -2.65 18.41 -31.28
CA LYS A 73 -2.50 19.38 -32.36
C LYS A 73 -1.14 19.30 -33.05
N GLN A 74 -1.14 19.48 -34.36
CA GLN A 74 0.08 19.56 -35.17
C GLN A 74 0.92 20.77 -34.77
N LEU A 75 2.04 20.54 -34.06
CA LEU A 75 2.83 21.62 -33.44
C LEU A 75 3.41 22.60 -34.45
N THR A 76 3.70 22.16 -35.68
CA THR A 76 4.24 23.03 -36.73
C THR A 76 3.25 24.10 -37.20
N SER A 77 1.95 23.88 -37.01
CA SER A 77 0.88 24.80 -37.36
C SER A 77 0.58 25.84 -36.28
N LEU A 78 1.15 25.69 -35.09
CA LEU A 78 0.89 26.54 -33.93
C LEU A 78 1.93 27.69 -33.82
N SER A 79 1.53 28.79 -33.15
CA SER A 79 2.46 29.83 -32.73
C SER A 79 3.44 29.32 -31.67
N ASP A 80 4.54 30.06 -31.44
CA ASP A 80 5.53 29.69 -30.41
C ASP A 80 4.93 29.55 -29.02
N ASP A 81 4.06 30.48 -28.63
CA ASP A 81 3.38 30.46 -27.33
C ASP A 81 2.41 29.27 -27.23
N GLN A 82 1.72 28.92 -28.30
CA GLN A 82 0.86 27.75 -28.32
C GLN A 82 1.66 26.46 -28.23
N VAL A 83 2.80 26.36 -28.92
CA VAL A 83 3.70 25.18 -28.78
C VAL A 83 4.18 25.07 -27.33
N ARG A 84 4.68 26.15 -26.72
CA ARG A 84 5.13 26.15 -25.33
C ARG A 84 3.99 25.75 -24.38
N TRP A 85 2.79 26.24 -24.63
CA TRP A 85 1.62 25.89 -23.84
C TRP A 85 1.31 24.39 -23.93
N GLN A 86 1.28 23.81 -25.13
CA GLN A 86 1.04 22.37 -25.34
C GLN A 86 2.01 21.52 -24.51
N ILE A 87 3.27 21.89 -24.48
CA ILE A 87 4.32 21.11 -23.81
C ILE A 87 4.33 21.36 -22.30
N ASN A 88 4.30 22.62 -21.86
CA ASN A 88 4.40 22.94 -20.45
C ASN A 88 3.13 22.55 -19.69
N HIS A 89 1.95 22.78 -20.27
CA HIS A 89 0.69 22.42 -19.65
C HIS A 89 0.55 20.89 -19.48
N THR A 90 0.96 20.11 -20.49
CA THR A 90 1.02 18.65 -20.35
C THR A 90 2.01 18.22 -19.28
N LYS A 91 3.20 18.85 -19.21
CA LYS A 91 4.16 18.59 -18.14
C LYS A 91 3.56 18.84 -16.75
N ASP A 92 2.88 19.98 -16.58
CA ASP A 92 2.29 20.37 -15.30
C ASP A 92 1.23 19.36 -14.85
N ILE A 93 0.35 18.92 -15.77
CA ILE A 93 -0.64 17.88 -15.51
C ILE A 93 0.04 16.55 -15.11
N LEU A 94 1.02 16.10 -15.86
CA LEU A 94 1.74 14.86 -15.54
C LEU A 94 2.44 14.94 -14.18
N ASN A 95 3.03 16.08 -13.84
CA ASN A 95 3.66 16.31 -12.53
C ASN A 95 2.64 16.31 -11.39
N GLU A 96 1.47 16.91 -11.59
CA GLU A 96 0.36 16.88 -10.62
C GLU A 96 -0.16 15.44 -10.43
N VAL A 97 -0.42 14.73 -11.51
CA VAL A 97 -0.89 13.34 -11.48
C VAL A 97 0.12 12.42 -10.79
N LEU A 98 1.41 12.59 -11.06
CA LEU A 98 2.46 11.71 -10.50
C LEU A 98 2.97 12.17 -9.12
N GLY A 99 2.63 13.38 -8.68
CA GLY A 99 3.03 13.93 -7.40
C GLY A 99 4.53 14.29 -7.31
N GLY A 100 5.16 14.69 -8.43
CA GLY A 100 6.59 15.01 -8.45
C GLY A 100 6.97 15.93 -9.62
N ASP A 101 8.19 16.44 -9.63
CA ASP A 101 8.74 17.21 -10.76
C ASP A 101 9.65 16.31 -11.58
N PHE A 102 9.12 15.84 -12.72
CA PHE A 102 9.82 14.95 -13.62
C PHE A 102 10.20 15.65 -14.93
N THR A 103 11.18 15.06 -15.60
CA THR A 103 11.52 15.41 -16.99
C THR A 103 10.90 14.40 -17.94
N TYR A 104 10.35 14.87 -19.03
CA TYR A 104 9.65 14.04 -20.01
C TYR A 104 10.29 14.17 -21.39
N LEU A 105 10.36 13.05 -22.10
CA LEU A 105 10.59 13.03 -23.53
C LEU A 105 9.33 13.53 -24.25
N VAL A 106 9.50 14.06 -25.46
CA VAL A 106 8.38 14.56 -26.26
C VAL A 106 8.33 13.79 -27.58
N ARG A 107 7.17 13.33 -27.96
CA ARG A 107 6.89 12.93 -29.36
C ARG A 107 5.94 13.95 -29.96
N PRO A 108 6.36 14.74 -30.97
CA PRO A 108 5.43 15.62 -31.65
C PRO A 108 4.28 14.85 -32.29
N PRO A 109 3.01 15.29 -32.17
CA PRO A 109 1.88 14.69 -32.87
C PRO A 109 2.15 14.57 -34.37
N TYR A 110 1.70 13.44 -34.95
CA TYR A 110 1.94 13.06 -36.35
C TYR A 110 3.43 12.84 -36.74
N GLY A 111 4.35 12.87 -35.76
CA GLY A 111 5.80 12.88 -36.03
C GLY A 111 6.25 14.15 -36.76
N ASP A 112 5.44 15.20 -36.76
CA ASP A 112 5.68 16.43 -37.48
C ASP A 112 6.46 17.45 -36.65
N TYR A 113 7.60 17.86 -37.14
CA TYR A 113 8.51 18.80 -36.47
C TYR A 113 9.20 19.73 -37.45
N SER A 114 9.71 20.83 -36.95
CA SER A 114 10.63 21.75 -37.63
C SER A 114 11.75 22.16 -36.65
N SER A 115 12.83 22.74 -37.16
CA SER A 115 13.89 23.27 -36.28
C SER A 115 13.34 24.27 -35.25
N ARG A 116 12.34 25.06 -35.66
CA ARG A 116 11.61 25.98 -34.76
C ARG A 116 10.92 25.20 -33.62
N VAL A 117 10.13 24.17 -33.96
CA VAL A 117 9.42 23.38 -32.95
C VAL A 117 10.42 22.71 -32.01
N LEU A 118 11.44 22.03 -32.55
CA LEU A 118 12.47 21.35 -31.74
C LEU A 118 13.12 22.29 -30.72
N SER A 119 13.43 23.53 -31.11
CA SER A 119 14.01 24.53 -30.18
C SER A 119 13.05 24.98 -29.08
N LEU A 120 11.73 24.81 -29.25
CA LEU A 120 10.70 25.19 -28.29
C LEU A 120 10.34 24.05 -27.31
N LEU A 121 10.63 22.79 -27.65
CA LEU A 121 10.25 21.65 -26.81
C LEU A 121 10.96 21.63 -25.45
N ASN A 122 12.17 22.17 -25.38
CA ASN A 122 13.05 22.07 -24.19
C ASN A 122 13.19 20.62 -23.67
N ALA A 123 13.12 19.66 -24.56
CA ALA A 123 13.17 18.24 -24.31
C ALA A 123 13.72 17.49 -25.55
N PRO A 124 14.22 16.25 -25.39
CA PRO A 124 14.52 15.37 -26.54
C PRO A 124 13.24 14.99 -27.28
N ALA A 125 13.29 15.04 -28.62
CA ALA A 125 12.18 14.60 -29.46
C ALA A 125 12.38 13.14 -29.88
N ILE A 126 11.44 12.27 -29.55
CA ILE A 126 11.50 10.83 -29.85
C ILE A 126 10.51 10.50 -30.94
N LEU A 127 11.03 10.05 -32.04
CA LEU A 127 10.27 9.53 -33.17
C LEU A 127 10.32 7.98 -33.16
N TRP A 128 10.13 7.35 -34.29
CA TRP A 128 10.14 5.89 -34.42
C TRP A 128 10.87 5.43 -35.68
N SER A 129 11.36 4.23 -35.64
CA SER A 129 11.96 3.55 -36.77
C SER A 129 11.09 2.44 -37.34
N ILE A 130 10.09 2.02 -36.57
CA ILE A 130 9.12 1.00 -36.99
C ILE A 130 7.72 1.54 -36.78
N ASP A 131 6.93 1.62 -37.85
CA ASP A 131 5.51 1.91 -37.83
C ASP A 131 4.76 0.67 -38.37
N PRO A 132 3.96 0.00 -37.52
CA PRO A 132 3.13 -1.12 -37.94
C PRO A 132 1.82 -0.68 -38.61
N ASN A 133 1.53 0.61 -38.70
CA ASN A 133 0.28 1.21 -39.20
C ASN A 133 -0.97 0.65 -38.47
N ASP A 134 -0.88 0.43 -37.19
CA ASP A 134 -1.95 -0.12 -36.33
C ASP A 134 -3.21 0.79 -36.29
N TRP A 135 -3.00 2.10 -36.34
CA TRP A 135 -4.04 3.11 -36.40
C TRP A 135 -4.91 3.02 -37.68
N ARG A 136 -4.32 2.51 -38.81
CA ARG A 136 -4.98 2.39 -40.09
C ARG A 136 -5.68 1.04 -40.28
N ASP A 137 -4.95 -0.05 -40.09
CA ASP A 137 -5.40 -1.37 -40.53
C ASP A 137 -6.17 -2.13 -39.45
N ARG A 138 -5.94 -1.83 -38.18
CA ARG A 138 -6.66 -2.35 -37.02
C ARG A 138 -6.88 -3.85 -36.98
N ASP A 139 -5.83 -4.60 -37.35
CA ASP A 139 -5.77 -6.05 -37.34
C ASP A 139 -4.58 -6.51 -36.49
N ALA A 140 -4.86 -7.30 -35.45
CA ALA A 140 -3.85 -7.70 -34.46
C ALA A 140 -2.71 -8.54 -35.09
N TYR A 141 -3.03 -9.43 -35.99
CA TYR A 141 -2.00 -10.26 -36.64
C TYR A 141 -1.12 -9.44 -37.58
N THR A 142 -1.72 -8.53 -38.34
CA THR A 142 -0.97 -7.60 -39.20
C THR A 142 -0.03 -6.70 -38.39
N VAL A 143 -0.49 -6.18 -37.25
CA VAL A 143 0.32 -5.38 -36.30
C VAL A 143 1.51 -6.21 -35.81
N ARG A 144 1.25 -7.42 -35.28
CA ARG A 144 2.31 -8.35 -34.86
C ARG A 144 3.33 -8.59 -35.95
N ASP A 145 2.89 -9.00 -37.14
CA ASP A 145 3.77 -9.42 -38.24
C ASP A 145 4.65 -8.26 -38.72
N ARG A 146 4.11 -7.04 -38.78
CA ARG A 146 4.89 -5.85 -39.15
C ARG A 146 5.91 -5.47 -38.10
N ILE A 147 5.56 -5.60 -36.80
CA ILE A 147 6.52 -5.37 -35.71
C ILE A 147 7.64 -6.39 -35.78
N VAL A 148 7.30 -7.69 -35.81
CA VAL A 148 8.29 -8.78 -35.78
C VAL A 148 9.20 -8.75 -37.02
N SER A 149 8.63 -8.61 -38.23
CA SER A 149 9.41 -8.63 -39.46
C SER A 149 10.37 -7.46 -39.65
N LYS A 150 10.12 -6.33 -38.98
CA LYS A 150 10.95 -5.12 -39.04
C LYS A 150 11.88 -4.94 -37.86
N ALA A 151 11.74 -5.78 -36.79
CA ALA A 151 12.47 -5.63 -35.53
C ALA A 151 14.00 -5.71 -35.76
N TYR A 152 14.73 -4.83 -35.13
CA TYR A 152 16.19 -4.83 -35.05
C TYR A 152 16.67 -4.25 -33.71
N ASP A 153 17.89 -4.58 -33.33
CA ASP A 153 18.51 -4.13 -32.09
C ASP A 153 18.68 -2.60 -32.07
N GLY A 154 18.00 -1.96 -31.12
CA GLY A 154 17.95 -0.50 -30.95
C GLY A 154 16.76 0.20 -31.62
N ALA A 155 15.79 -0.54 -32.16
CA ALA A 155 14.60 0.04 -32.77
C ALA A 155 13.67 0.69 -31.71
N ILE A 156 12.97 1.74 -32.14
CA ILE A 156 11.84 2.35 -31.42
C ILE A 156 10.58 2.09 -32.28
N ILE A 157 9.59 1.45 -31.67
CA ILE A 157 8.35 1.02 -32.33
C ILE A 157 7.21 1.95 -31.92
N LEU A 158 6.47 2.49 -32.89
CA LEU A 158 5.23 3.24 -32.68
C LEU A 158 4.06 2.27 -32.59
N CYS A 159 3.18 2.46 -31.61
CA CYS A 159 1.87 1.84 -31.48
C CYS A 159 0.89 2.82 -30.84
N HIS A 160 -0.40 2.47 -30.76
CA HIS A 160 -1.43 3.27 -30.10
C HIS A 160 -2.30 2.36 -29.21
N ASP A 161 -2.24 2.54 -27.89
CA ASP A 161 -2.97 1.71 -26.91
C ASP A 161 -4.46 2.00 -26.81
N ILE A 162 -4.92 2.97 -27.57
CA ILE A 162 -6.34 3.32 -27.72
C ILE A 162 -7.12 2.34 -28.62
N TYR A 163 -6.46 1.33 -29.20
CA TYR A 163 -7.10 0.30 -30.05
C TYR A 163 -6.88 -1.11 -29.47
N SER A 164 -7.99 -1.87 -29.32
CA SER A 164 -7.91 -3.24 -28.79
C SER A 164 -7.05 -4.17 -29.63
N THR A 165 -7.11 -4.03 -30.95
CA THR A 165 -6.33 -4.83 -31.90
C THR A 165 -4.84 -4.53 -31.83
N THR A 166 -4.46 -3.28 -31.53
CA THR A 166 -3.07 -2.92 -31.29
C THR A 166 -2.54 -3.60 -30.03
N VAL A 167 -3.33 -3.58 -28.95
CA VAL A 167 -2.95 -4.25 -27.69
C VAL A 167 -2.69 -5.74 -27.94
N ASP A 168 -3.60 -6.44 -28.62
CA ASP A 168 -3.44 -7.86 -28.93
C ASP A 168 -2.21 -8.12 -29.82
N GLY A 169 -2.03 -7.33 -30.87
CA GLY A 169 -0.90 -7.45 -31.79
C GLY A 169 0.45 -7.17 -31.10
N ALA A 170 0.50 -6.16 -30.26
CA ALA A 170 1.71 -5.80 -29.50
C ALA A 170 2.10 -6.90 -28.51
N LEU A 171 1.16 -7.45 -27.75
CA LEU A 171 1.43 -8.54 -26.81
C LEU A 171 1.91 -9.81 -27.53
N MET A 172 1.32 -10.16 -28.67
CA MET A 172 1.81 -11.27 -29.50
C MET A 172 3.21 -11.01 -30.08
N ALA A 173 3.50 -9.76 -30.47
CA ALA A 173 4.83 -9.39 -30.96
C ALA A 173 5.89 -9.49 -29.85
N ILE A 174 5.54 -9.08 -28.61
CA ILE A 174 6.41 -9.23 -27.44
C ILE A 174 6.79 -10.70 -27.24
N ASP A 175 5.81 -11.62 -27.20
CA ASP A 175 6.06 -13.06 -27.02
C ASP A 175 7.04 -13.60 -28.06
N THR A 176 6.84 -13.22 -29.32
CA THR A 176 7.70 -13.65 -30.42
C THR A 176 9.12 -13.10 -30.26
N LEU A 177 9.25 -11.78 -30.07
CA LEU A 177 10.55 -11.13 -30.01
C LEU A 177 11.35 -11.50 -28.75
N GLN A 178 10.70 -11.75 -27.60
CA GLN A 178 11.37 -12.30 -26.42
C GLN A 178 11.96 -13.68 -26.72
N SER A 179 11.24 -14.54 -27.46
CA SER A 179 11.75 -15.84 -27.89
C SER A 179 12.94 -15.74 -28.85
N GLU A 180 13.06 -14.63 -29.58
CA GLU A 180 14.18 -14.31 -30.49
C GLU A 180 15.35 -13.59 -29.81
N GLY A 181 15.28 -13.44 -28.47
CA GLY A 181 16.33 -12.87 -27.63
C GLY A 181 16.32 -11.35 -27.52
N TYR A 182 15.20 -10.70 -27.83
CA TYR A 182 15.01 -9.28 -27.55
C TYR A 182 14.62 -9.05 -26.09
N GLU A 183 15.14 -7.97 -25.51
CA GLU A 183 14.73 -7.41 -24.24
C GLU A 183 14.03 -6.08 -24.50
N PHE A 184 12.79 -5.97 -24.01
CA PHE A 184 12.03 -4.73 -24.11
C PHE A 184 12.44 -3.79 -22.98
N VAL A 185 12.74 -2.55 -23.33
CA VAL A 185 13.18 -1.51 -22.41
C VAL A 185 12.47 -0.19 -22.72
N THR A 186 12.38 0.69 -21.73
CA THR A 186 11.91 2.06 -21.99
C THR A 186 12.89 2.81 -22.89
N VAL A 187 12.44 3.92 -23.49
CA VAL A 187 13.34 4.76 -24.32
C VAL A 187 14.51 5.28 -23.49
N ASN A 188 14.28 5.78 -22.27
CA ASN A 188 15.37 6.24 -21.41
C ASN A 188 16.37 5.12 -21.11
N GLU A 189 15.90 3.92 -20.82
CA GLU A 189 16.76 2.78 -20.53
C GLU A 189 17.52 2.30 -21.78
N LEU A 190 16.89 2.32 -22.97
CA LEU A 190 17.56 2.02 -24.23
C LEU A 190 18.80 2.89 -24.43
N PHE A 191 18.64 4.22 -24.36
CA PHE A 191 19.74 5.14 -24.56
C PHE A 191 20.80 5.03 -23.47
N ARG A 192 20.39 4.94 -22.18
CA ARG A 192 21.33 4.74 -21.09
C ARG A 192 22.18 3.47 -21.27
N ARG A 193 21.54 2.34 -21.62
CA ARG A 193 22.29 1.07 -21.80
C ARG A 193 23.21 1.06 -23.03
N ARG A 194 22.98 1.98 -23.97
CA ARG A 194 23.89 2.22 -25.10
C ARG A 194 25.01 3.23 -24.79
N GLY A 195 25.00 3.82 -23.59
CA GLY A 195 25.95 4.87 -23.20
C GLY A 195 25.69 6.21 -23.89
N GLU A 196 24.49 6.39 -24.46
CA GLU A 196 24.09 7.59 -25.18
C GLU A 196 23.26 8.51 -24.26
N THR A 197 23.44 9.82 -24.45
CA THR A 197 22.70 10.85 -23.69
C THR A 197 21.76 11.61 -24.61
N LEU A 198 20.48 11.59 -24.29
CA LEU A 198 19.46 12.35 -25.01
C LEU A 198 19.63 13.86 -24.75
N GLN A 199 19.67 14.65 -25.82
CA GLN A 199 19.87 16.12 -25.76
C GLN A 199 18.56 16.85 -26.09
N ASN A 200 18.27 17.91 -25.37
CA ASN A 200 17.12 18.78 -25.66
C ASN A 200 17.25 19.41 -27.03
N GLY A 201 16.14 19.46 -27.77
CA GLY A 201 16.10 20.00 -29.11
C GLY A 201 16.60 19.07 -30.23
N GLU A 202 17.16 17.91 -29.84
CA GLU A 202 17.57 16.89 -30.80
C GLU A 202 16.45 15.85 -30.99
N ARG A 203 16.50 15.14 -32.14
CA ARG A 203 15.51 14.12 -32.51
C ARG A 203 16.13 12.74 -32.67
N TYR A 204 15.41 11.72 -32.23
CA TYR A 204 15.89 10.33 -32.20
C TYR A 204 14.84 9.39 -32.78
N TYR A 205 15.27 8.46 -33.62
CA TYR A 205 14.41 7.45 -34.27
C TYR A 205 14.71 6.03 -33.77
N SER A 206 15.93 5.81 -33.30
CA SER A 206 16.43 4.53 -32.81
C SER A 206 17.72 4.76 -32.04
N CYS A 207 18.20 3.75 -31.32
CA CYS A 207 19.51 3.77 -30.67
C CYS A 207 20.25 2.46 -30.97
N LYS A 208 20.95 2.42 -32.09
CA LYS A 208 21.71 1.24 -32.53
C LYS A 208 22.93 0.99 -31.64
N PRO A 209 23.41 -0.26 -31.56
CA PRO A 209 24.65 -0.56 -30.84
C PRO A 209 25.84 0.18 -31.43
N THR A 210 26.55 0.95 -30.59
CA THR A 210 27.76 1.69 -30.97
C THR A 210 29.00 1.26 -30.15
N GLY A 211 28.81 0.48 -29.09
CA GLY A 211 29.88 0.08 -28.19
C GLY A 211 29.45 -0.94 -27.15
N THR A 212 30.08 -0.90 -25.98
CA THR A 212 29.74 -1.80 -24.87
C THR A 212 28.38 -1.42 -24.26
N GLN A 213 27.48 -2.40 -24.21
CA GLN A 213 26.18 -2.23 -23.57
C GLN A 213 26.32 -2.23 -22.05
N LEU A 214 25.72 -1.26 -21.38
CA LEU A 214 25.60 -1.25 -19.92
C LEU A 214 24.49 -2.23 -19.47
N ASN A 215 24.61 -2.70 -18.25
CA ASN A 215 23.58 -3.54 -17.63
C ASN A 215 22.34 -2.72 -17.26
N ALA A 216 21.22 -3.41 -17.01
CA ALA A 216 20.07 -2.82 -16.36
C ALA A 216 20.47 -2.23 -14.98
N VAL A 217 19.68 -1.28 -14.48
CA VAL A 217 19.95 -0.68 -13.16
C VAL A 217 19.87 -1.76 -12.10
N SER A 218 20.96 -1.92 -11.33
CA SER A 218 21.03 -2.92 -10.28
C SER A 218 20.18 -2.53 -9.08
N GLU A 219 19.56 -3.52 -8.44
CA GLU A 219 18.84 -3.34 -7.19
C GLU A 219 19.75 -2.75 -6.11
N PRO A 220 19.24 -1.84 -5.27
CA PRO A 220 20.02 -1.33 -4.13
C PRO A 220 20.12 -2.39 -3.03
N THR A 221 21.20 -2.34 -2.26
CA THR A 221 21.35 -3.19 -1.07
C THR A 221 20.86 -2.46 0.16
N ILE A 222 20.03 -3.14 0.97
CA ILE A 222 19.55 -2.64 2.26
C ILE A 222 20.31 -3.39 3.37
N SER A 223 21.15 -2.69 4.13
CA SER A 223 21.87 -3.23 5.30
C SER A 223 21.44 -2.51 6.58
N VAL A 224 21.64 -3.18 7.72
CA VAL A 224 21.51 -2.56 9.04
C VAL A 224 22.89 -2.64 9.70
N GLU A 225 23.43 -1.51 10.07
CA GLU A 225 24.78 -1.38 10.63
C GLU A 225 24.74 -0.51 11.89
N VAL A 226 25.69 -0.72 12.80
CA VAL A 226 25.90 0.20 13.93
C VAL A 226 26.75 1.37 13.45
N ILE A 227 26.19 2.55 13.42
CA ILE A 227 26.84 3.78 12.97
C ILE A 227 26.70 4.84 14.06
N GLY A 228 27.82 5.28 14.65
CA GLY A 228 27.81 6.25 15.74
C GLY A 228 27.04 5.76 16.98
N GLY A 229 27.22 4.48 17.35
CA GLY A 229 26.55 3.87 18.51
C GLY A 229 25.06 3.60 18.34
N SER A 230 24.53 3.73 17.15
CA SER A 230 23.10 3.50 16.84
C SER A 230 22.94 2.55 15.66
N ALA A 231 21.97 1.63 15.73
CA ALA A 231 21.57 0.83 14.59
C ALA A 231 20.88 1.72 13.55
N LYS A 232 21.41 1.73 12.33
CA LYS A 232 20.89 2.53 11.22
C LYS A 232 20.75 1.68 9.97
N VAL A 233 19.78 2.03 9.15
CA VAL A 233 19.66 1.50 7.79
C VAL A 233 20.65 2.23 6.90
N LYS A 234 21.47 1.46 6.18
CA LYS A 234 22.34 1.95 5.14
C LYS A 234 21.92 1.34 3.81
N LEU A 235 21.75 2.20 2.82
CA LEU A 235 21.41 1.81 1.45
C LEU A 235 22.62 2.06 0.55
N THR A 236 22.89 1.13 -0.35
CA THR A 236 23.95 1.27 -1.36
C THR A 236 23.43 0.84 -2.73
N ALA A 237 23.89 1.51 -3.77
CA ALA A 237 23.58 1.18 -5.16
C ALA A 237 24.84 1.33 -6.02
N GLU A 238 24.73 0.99 -7.29
CA GLU A 238 25.79 1.21 -8.27
C GLU A 238 26.13 2.70 -8.41
N GLN A 239 27.35 2.96 -8.84
CA GLN A 239 27.86 4.33 -8.97
C GLN A 239 27.02 5.17 -9.94
N GLY A 240 26.62 6.36 -9.51
CA GLY A 240 25.81 7.31 -10.29
C GLY A 240 24.30 7.14 -10.13
N ALA A 241 23.81 5.99 -9.69
CA ALA A 241 22.40 5.82 -9.40
C ALA A 241 21.99 6.53 -8.10
N LYS A 242 20.81 7.12 -8.08
CA LYS A 242 20.17 7.68 -6.88
C LYS A 242 19.30 6.61 -6.25
N ILE A 243 19.24 6.56 -4.93
CA ILE A 243 18.38 5.62 -4.21
C ILE A 243 17.17 6.38 -3.68
N TYR A 244 15.98 5.80 -3.89
CA TYR A 244 14.73 6.26 -3.31
C TYR A 244 14.19 5.16 -2.39
N PHE A 245 13.64 5.54 -1.23
CA PHE A 245 13.18 4.57 -0.25
C PHE A 245 11.95 5.05 0.51
N THR A 246 11.21 4.09 1.06
CA THR A 246 10.11 4.28 2.02
C THR A 246 10.32 3.40 3.24
N THR A 247 9.71 3.75 4.36
CA THR A 247 9.78 2.98 5.61
C THR A 247 8.41 2.46 6.06
N ASP A 248 7.36 2.82 5.35
CA ASP A 248 5.96 2.46 5.61
C ASP A 248 5.45 1.32 4.71
N GLY A 249 6.32 0.80 3.82
CA GLY A 249 5.99 -0.24 2.87
C GLY A 249 5.32 0.27 1.58
N SER A 250 5.13 1.57 1.40
CA SER A 250 4.67 2.16 0.15
C SER A 250 5.71 2.04 -0.97
N ASP A 251 5.31 2.33 -2.21
CA ASP A 251 6.21 2.24 -3.37
C ASP A 251 7.25 3.37 -3.34
N PRO A 252 8.56 3.07 -3.33
CA PRO A 252 9.62 4.07 -3.31
C PRO A 252 9.74 4.89 -4.59
N ALA A 253 9.20 4.43 -5.71
CA ALA A 253 9.20 5.20 -6.94
C ALA A 253 8.16 6.33 -6.93
N VAL A 254 7.09 6.18 -6.12
CA VAL A 254 5.97 7.15 -6.00
C VAL A 254 6.12 8.00 -4.75
N ASN A 255 6.32 7.36 -3.60
CA ASN A 255 6.31 8.01 -2.29
C ASN A 255 7.71 8.09 -1.65
N GLY A 256 8.73 7.61 -2.36
CA GLY A 256 10.07 7.50 -1.80
C GLY A 256 10.77 8.83 -1.63
N VAL A 257 11.46 8.96 -0.50
CA VAL A 257 12.42 10.04 -0.29
C VAL A 257 13.79 9.64 -0.82
N ARG A 258 14.54 10.62 -1.33
CA ARG A 258 15.90 10.37 -1.79
C ARG A 258 16.82 10.04 -0.62
N TYR A 259 17.53 8.93 -0.72
CA TYR A 259 18.52 8.53 0.27
C TYR A 259 19.78 9.41 0.17
N THR A 260 20.18 9.99 1.28
CA THR A 260 21.38 10.85 1.38
C THR A 260 22.34 10.41 2.48
N ALA A 261 21.83 9.73 3.52
CA ALA A 261 22.63 9.27 4.65
C ALA A 261 21.92 8.13 5.41
N PRO A 262 22.66 7.30 6.17
CA PRO A 262 22.07 6.28 7.03
C PRO A 262 21.08 6.86 8.04
N PHE A 263 19.92 6.20 8.17
CA PHE A 263 18.79 6.68 8.99
C PHE A 263 18.39 5.65 10.07
N THR A 264 17.74 6.14 11.12
CA THR A 264 17.17 5.30 12.19
C THR A 264 15.85 4.67 11.73
N TYR A 265 15.44 3.58 12.35
CA TYR A 265 14.24 2.83 12.01
C TYR A 265 13.56 2.24 13.26
N ARG A 266 12.34 1.72 13.09
CA ARG A 266 11.59 1.03 14.14
C ARG A 266 11.56 -0.47 13.89
N VAL A 267 11.43 -1.24 14.98
CA VAL A 267 11.21 -2.70 14.86
C VAL A 267 9.91 -2.97 14.11
N GLY A 268 10.00 -3.80 13.10
CA GLY A 268 8.85 -4.15 12.26
C GLY A 268 8.64 -3.26 11.05
N ASP A 269 9.34 -2.13 10.94
CA ASP A 269 9.33 -1.32 9.73
C ASP A 269 9.73 -2.17 8.52
N THR A 270 9.12 -1.88 7.40
CA THR A 270 9.47 -2.49 6.12
C THR A 270 10.07 -1.42 5.24
N VAL A 271 11.38 -1.50 5.01
CA VAL A 271 12.05 -0.63 4.05
C VAL A 271 11.87 -1.21 2.67
N LYS A 272 11.36 -0.39 1.77
CA LYS A 272 11.43 -0.63 0.33
C LYS A 272 12.35 0.38 -0.30
N ALA A 273 13.15 -0.04 -1.27
CA ALA A 273 14.08 0.84 -1.96
C ALA A 273 14.23 0.45 -3.43
N CYS A 274 14.38 1.45 -4.30
CA CYS A 274 14.81 1.27 -5.68
C CYS A 274 15.98 2.21 -5.99
N ALA A 275 16.83 1.80 -6.92
CA ALA A 275 17.89 2.64 -7.47
C ALA A 275 17.46 3.17 -8.83
N ALA A 276 17.82 4.41 -9.16
CA ALA A 276 17.46 4.99 -10.45
C ALA A 276 18.51 5.99 -10.94
N PHE A 277 18.76 5.96 -12.23
CA PHE A 277 19.38 7.07 -12.96
C PHE A 277 18.30 8.10 -13.33
N ASN A 278 17.14 7.63 -13.71
CA ASN A 278 15.92 8.42 -13.88
C ASN A 278 14.72 7.59 -13.36
N LEU A 279 13.98 8.08 -12.38
CA LEU A 279 12.79 7.39 -11.85
C LEU A 279 11.73 7.13 -12.92
N ASN A 280 11.63 8.03 -13.89
CA ASN A 280 10.76 7.89 -15.04
C ASN A 280 11.48 7.12 -16.15
N GLY A 281 11.51 5.80 -16.06
CA GLY A 281 11.91 4.89 -17.12
C GLY A 281 13.37 4.38 -17.09
N SER A 282 14.15 4.63 -16.03
CA SER A 282 15.46 4.00 -15.85
C SER A 282 15.73 3.75 -14.37
N ARG A 283 15.07 2.73 -13.83
CA ARG A 283 15.16 2.35 -12.42
C ARG A 283 15.25 0.83 -12.26
N SER A 284 15.74 0.39 -11.11
CA SER A 284 15.76 -1.01 -10.72
C SER A 284 14.37 -1.47 -10.27
N GLU A 285 14.20 -2.77 -10.14
CA GLU A 285 13.16 -3.36 -9.33
C GLU A 285 13.25 -2.87 -7.87
N THR A 286 12.12 -2.97 -7.17
CA THR A 286 12.03 -2.55 -5.77
C THR A 286 12.42 -3.70 -4.85
N VAL A 287 13.49 -3.51 -4.07
CA VAL A 287 13.85 -4.43 -3.00
C VAL A 287 13.08 -4.11 -1.73
N THR A 288 12.71 -5.16 -1.01
CA THR A 288 11.97 -5.05 0.25
C THR A 288 12.73 -5.75 1.37
N LYS A 289 12.91 -5.07 2.50
CA LYS A 289 13.51 -5.66 3.69
C LYS A 289 12.73 -5.31 4.94
N LYS A 290 12.26 -6.34 5.64
CA LYS A 290 11.76 -6.19 6.99
C LYS A 290 12.93 -6.02 7.95
N LEU A 291 12.89 -4.99 8.78
CA LEU A 291 14.00 -4.62 9.64
C LEU A 291 14.02 -5.45 10.93
N VAL A 292 15.20 -5.90 11.28
CA VAL A 292 15.46 -6.73 12.45
C VAL A 292 16.45 -6.04 13.40
N SER A 293 16.46 -6.49 14.63
CA SER A 293 17.35 -6.03 15.71
C SER A 293 18.79 -6.48 15.52
N LEU A 294 19.75 -5.66 15.94
CA LEU A 294 21.13 -6.08 16.18
C LEU A 294 21.30 -6.47 17.65
N GLY A 295 21.10 -7.73 17.94
CA GLY A 295 21.00 -8.30 19.28
C GLY A 295 19.58 -8.77 19.58
N VAL A 296 19.36 -9.26 20.79
CA VAL A 296 18.04 -9.69 21.26
C VAL A 296 17.29 -8.46 21.74
N ASP A 297 16.10 -8.23 21.19
CA ASP A 297 15.28 -7.09 21.60
C ASP A 297 14.92 -7.20 23.09
N PRO A 298 15.08 -6.13 23.87
CA PRO A 298 14.60 -6.12 25.24
C PRO A 298 13.08 -6.23 25.26
N THR A 299 12.55 -6.85 26.30
CA THR A 299 11.11 -6.94 26.54
C THR A 299 10.73 -6.11 27.76
N VAL A 300 9.45 -5.78 27.88
CA VAL A 300 8.91 -5.10 29.04
C VAL A 300 7.61 -5.78 29.47
N CYS A 301 7.40 -5.93 30.75
CA CYS A 301 6.14 -6.44 31.30
C CYS A 301 5.70 -5.54 32.47
N VAL A 302 4.50 -5.76 32.95
CA VAL A 302 3.99 -5.08 34.15
C VAL A 302 4.03 -6.04 35.33
N GLN A 303 4.70 -5.62 36.42
CA GLN A 303 4.74 -6.34 37.68
C GLN A 303 4.42 -5.35 38.81
N ASN A 304 3.41 -5.67 39.61
CA ASN A 304 2.96 -4.81 40.71
C ASN A 304 2.70 -3.35 40.28
N GLY A 305 2.05 -3.14 39.13
CA GLY A 305 1.74 -1.80 38.60
C GLY A 305 2.96 -1.01 38.10
N LYS A 306 4.08 -1.67 37.86
CA LYS A 306 5.31 -1.05 37.35
C LYS A 306 5.83 -1.78 36.12
N LEU A 307 6.44 -1.02 35.23
CA LEU A 307 7.16 -1.54 34.05
C LEU A 307 8.50 -2.15 34.47
N VAL A 308 8.71 -3.39 34.12
CA VAL A 308 9.94 -4.14 34.36
C VAL A 308 10.51 -4.61 33.03
N PHE A 309 11.74 -4.20 32.72
CA PHE A 309 12.43 -4.60 31.49
C PHE A 309 13.28 -5.85 31.71
N THR A 310 13.29 -6.72 30.71
CA THR A 310 14.23 -7.83 30.57
C THR A 310 15.15 -7.56 29.40
N ASN A 311 16.46 -7.73 29.60
CA ASN A 311 17.48 -7.51 28.59
C ASN A 311 18.52 -8.64 28.64
N ASP A 312 18.50 -9.50 27.64
CA ASP A 312 19.38 -10.67 27.54
C ASP A 312 20.73 -10.35 26.87
N ASN A 313 20.94 -9.09 26.48
CA ASN A 313 22.19 -8.68 25.84
C ASN A 313 23.25 -8.34 26.89
N LYS A 314 24.35 -9.10 26.87
CA LYS A 314 25.52 -8.81 27.74
C LYS A 314 26.13 -7.45 27.38
N ASN A 315 26.60 -6.73 28.41
CA ASN A 315 27.25 -5.42 28.25
C ASN A 315 26.42 -4.36 27.56
N SER A 316 25.10 -4.39 27.75
CA SER A 316 24.19 -3.37 27.25
C SER A 316 23.20 -2.92 28.32
N VAL A 317 22.65 -1.75 28.14
CA VAL A 317 21.66 -1.13 29.03
C VAL A 317 20.41 -0.83 28.22
N VAL A 318 19.23 -1.07 28.79
CA VAL A 318 17.98 -0.58 28.19
C VAL A 318 17.93 0.93 28.36
N ARG A 319 17.88 1.63 27.24
CA ARG A 319 17.64 3.09 27.17
C ARG A 319 16.21 3.33 26.76
N TYR A 320 15.56 4.32 27.36
CA TYR A 320 14.17 4.61 27.07
C TYR A 320 13.86 6.11 27.08
N THR A 321 12.77 6.47 26.39
CA THR A 321 12.15 7.81 26.38
C THR A 321 10.64 7.70 26.54
N THR A 322 10.01 8.74 27.04
CA THR A 322 8.55 8.83 27.23
C THR A 322 7.94 10.05 26.53
N ASP A 323 8.76 10.80 25.81
CA ASP A 323 8.42 12.03 25.07
C ASP A 323 8.35 11.83 23.55
N GLY A 324 8.47 10.58 23.08
CA GLY A 324 8.46 10.24 21.66
C GLY A 324 9.79 10.38 20.94
N THR A 325 10.85 10.86 21.60
CA THR A 325 12.19 10.96 21.02
C THR A 325 12.83 9.57 20.88
N GLU A 326 13.83 9.46 19.98
CA GLU A 326 14.59 8.22 19.81
C GLU A 326 15.49 7.98 21.01
N PRO A 327 15.47 6.78 21.64
CA PRO A 327 16.41 6.44 22.70
C PRO A 327 17.85 6.40 22.18
N THR A 328 18.74 7.16 22.81
CA THR A 328 20.16 7.25 22.53
C THR A 328 20.99 6.82 23.73
N GLU A 329 22.30 6.79 23.62
CA GLU A 329 23.20 6.54 24.74
C GLU A 329 23.04 7.54 25.89
N SER A 330 22.58 8.77 25.61
CA SER A 330 22.31 9.83 26.58
C SER A 330 20.90 9.77 27.19
N SER A 331 19.99 8.94 26.63
CA SER A 331 18.64 8.78 27.17
C SER A 331 18.64 8.09 28.53
N LYS A 332 17.54 8.17 29.27
CA LYS A 332 17.40 7.53 30.58
C LYS A 332 17.75 6.05 30.51
N ALA A 333 18.60 5.60 31.42
CA ALA A 333 18.91 4.19 31.59
C ALA A 333 17.86 3.54 32.51
N TYR A 334 17.42 2.35 32.15
CA TYR A 334 16.60 1.56 33.06
C TYR A 334 17.46 0.97 34.17
N THR A 335 17.23 1.42 35.38
CA THR A 335 17.94 0.96 36.61
C THR A 335 16.98 0.42 37.67
N ALA A 336 15.68 0.73 37.57
CA ALA A 336 14.65 0.29 38.51
C ALA A 336 13.27 0.31 37.84
N PRO A 337 12.29 -0.47 38.35
CA PRO A 337 10.93 -0.52 37.82
C PRO A 337 10.25 0.85 37.78
N ILE A 338 9.63 1.18 36.64
CA ILE A 338 9.00 2.48 36.34
C ILE A 338 7.49 2.38 36.59
N ALA A 339 6.86 3.34 37.29
CA ALA A 339 5.41 3.37 37.42
C ALA A 339 4.71 3.43 36.08
N CYS A 340 3.60 2.70 35.90
CA CYS A 340 2.80 2.78 34.69
C CYS A 340 2.19 4.20 34.53
N PHE A 341 2.07 4.63 33.27
CA PHE A 341 1.60 5.97 32.88
C PHE A 341 0.79 5.91 31.58
N ASP A 342 -0.01 6.92 31.30
CA ASP A 342 -0.68 7.03 30.01
C ASP A 342 0.24 7.71 28.99
N GLY A 343 0.78 6.97 28.02
CA GLY A 343 1.67 7.57 27.04
C GLY A 343 2.48 6.59 26.22
N MET A 344 3.36 7.15 25.42
CA MET A 344 4.29 6.41 24.57
C MET A 344 5.55 6.07 25.36
N LEU A 345 6.00 4.82 25.24
CA LEU A 345 7.31 4.35 25.72
C LEU A 345 8.11 3.86 24.53
N ARG A 346 9.27 4.45 24.32
CA ARG A 346 10.25 3.99 23.33
C ARG A 346 11.48 3.46 24.06
N PHE A 347 11.97 2.31 23.65
CA PHE A 347 13.10 1.68 24.31
C PHE A 347 13.88 0.76 23.38
N ARG A 348 15.15 0.59 23.69
CA ARG A 348 16.06 -0.37 23.06
C ARG A 348 17.25 -0.70 23.97
N ALA A 349 17.95 -1.79 23.70
CA ALA A 349 19.24 -2.08 24.35
C ALA A 349 20.38 -1.42 23.57
N ILE A 350 21.27 -0.73 24.30
CA ILE A 350 22.46 -0.07 23.76
C ILE A 350 23.67 -0.52 24.57
N GLY A 351 24.72 -0.93 23.88
CA GLY A 351 26.03 -1.32 24.45
C GLY A 351 27.11 -1.30 23.37
N ALA A 352 28.34 -1.63 23.74
CA ALA A 352 29.50 -1.52 22.85
C ALA A 352 29.33 -2.25 21.50
N ASN A 353 28.65 -3.40 21.50
CA ASN A 353 28.41 -4.22 20.30
C ASN A 353 26.94 -4.60 20.16
N VAL A 354 26.04 -3.91 20.84
CA VAL A 354 24.61 -4.17 20.85
C VAL A 354 23.88 -2.87 20.58
N CYS A 355 23.04 -2.87 19.58
CA CYS A 355 22.10 -1.80 19.35
C CYS A 355 20.83 -2.42 18.75
N THR A 356 19.87 -2.72 19.62
CA THR A 356 18.60 -3.28 19.15
C THR A 356 17.77 -2.23 18.46
N LEU A 357 16.80 -2.67 17.68
CA LEU A 357 15.83 -1.75 17.12
C LEU A 357 15.01 -1.09 18.23
N THR A 358 14.66 0.17 18.04
CA THR A 358 13.79 0.84 18.97
C THR A 358 12.39 0.24 18.92
N LYS A 359 11.92 -0.28 20.05
CA LYS A 359 10.52 -0.64 20.24
C LYS A 359 9.73 0.57 20.70
N THR A 360 8.55 0.71 20.14
CA THR A 360 7.57 1.69 20.57
C THR A 360 6.33 0.97 21.04
N ILE A 361 5.92 1.24 22.28
CA ILE A 361 4.65 0.75 22.83
C ILE A 361 3.91 1.89 23.50
N TYR A 362 2.61 1.76 23.59
CA TYR A 362 1.76 2.66 24.36
C TYR A 362 1.42 1.99 25.69
N VAL A 363 1.67 2.72 26.77
CA VAL A 363 1.47 2.28 28.14
C VAL A 363 0.23 2.96 28.66
N THR A 364 -0.56 2.26 29.48
CA THR A 364 -1.67 2.83 30.22
C THR A 364 -1.41 2.79 31.72
N LYS A 365 -2.05 3.65 32.47
CA LYS A 365 -1.99 3.65 33.96
C LYS A 365 -2.47 2.32 34.55
N ASN A 366 -3.37 1.61 33.85
CA ASN A 366 -3.86 0.30 34.24
C ASN A 366 -2.87 -0.84 33.93
N GLY A 367 -1.74 -0.53 33.30
CA GLY A 367 -0.69 -1.49 33.00
C GLY A 367 -0.89 -2.28 31.70
N ASN A 368 -1.77 -1.84 30.80
CA ASN A 368 -1.84 -2.42 29.47
C ASN A 368 -0.75 -1.85 28.58
N LEU A 369 -0.20 -2.71 27.73
CA LEU A 369 0.90 -2.38 26.83
C LEU A 369 0.51 -2.71 25.38
N PHE A 370 0.58 -1.72 24.47
CA PHE A 370 0.22 -1.88 23.07
C PHE A 370 1.28 -1.24 22.17
N TRP A 371 1.58 -1.84 21.05
CA TRP A 371 2.37 -1.16 20.00
C TRP A 371 1.46 -0.60 18.90
N ASP A 372 0.25 -1.13 18.75
CA ASP A 372 -0.72 -0.82 17.70
C ASP A 372 -1.95 -0.03 18.18
N VAL A 373 -1.95 0.46 19.43
CA VAL A 373 -2.99 1.32 20.01
C VAL A 373 -2.37 2.63 20.49
N PRO A 374 -2.11 3.58 19.56
CA PRO A 374 -1.54 4.87 19.92
C PRO A 374 -2.40 5.63 20.92
N ASN A 375 -1.77 6.31 21.87
CA ASN A 375 -2.47 7.14 22.86
C ASN A 375 -3.20 8.36 22.26
N THR A 376 -2.97 8.66 20.99
CA THR A 376 -3.69 9.67 20.21
C THR A 376 -4.94 9.10 19.50
N SER A 377 -5.13 7.79 19.52
CA SER A 377 -6.28 7.15 18.87
C SER A 377 -7.55 7.40 19.68
N TRP A 378 -8.66 7.62 18.97
CA TRP A 378 -9.97 7.85 19.58
C TRP A 378 -10.46 6.68 20.44
N TYR A 379 -9.94 5.47 20.19
CA TYR A 379 -10.29 4.24 20.89
C TYR A 379 -9.29 3.87 22.01
N PHE A 380 -8.24 4.67 22.28
CA PHE A 380 -7.16 4.30 23.22
C PHE A 380 -7.70 3.92 24.59
N TYR A 381 -8.52 4.78 25.20
CA TYR A 381 -9.08 4.56 26.53
C TYR A 381 -10.17 3.46 26.56
N ASP A 382 -10.91 3.31 25.46
CA ASP A 382 -11.92 2.25 25.35
C ASP A 382 -11.23 0.88 25.25
N VAL A 383 -10.18 0.75 24.44
CA VAL A 383 -9.39 -0.48 24.36
C VAL A 383 -8.73 -0.80 25.70
N ASP A 384 -8.08 0.18 26.33
CA ASP A 384 -7.48 0.00 27.65
C ASP A 384 -8.49 -0.53 28.67
N ARG A 385 -9.64 0.10 28.77
CA ARG A 385 -10.70 -0.29 29.70
C ARG A 385 -11.28 -1.67 29.38
N ALA A 386 -11.51 -1.97 28.09
CA ALA A 386 -12.05 -3.27 27.67
C ALA A 386 -11.07 -4.41 27.96
N VAL A 387 -9.76 -4.17 27.85
CA VAL A 387 -8.73 -5.16 28.23
C VAL A 387 -8.61 -5.29 29.74
N THR A 388 -8.61 -4.18 30.46
CA THR A 388 -8.56 -4.16 31.95
C THR A 388 -9.76 -4.91 32.57
N LEU A 389 -10.94 -4.79 31.97
CA LEU A 389 -12.14 -5.50 32.40
C LEU A 389 -12.18 -7.00 31.94
N GLY A 390 -11.16 -7.44 31.20
CA GLY A 390 -11.11 -8.81 30.69
C GLY A 390 -12.11 -9.12 29.56
N ILE A 391 -12.79 -8.10 29.01
CA ILE A 391 -13.73 -8.24 27.89
C ILE A 391 -12.98 -8.63 26.63
N PHE A 392 -11.88 -7.92 26.34
CA PHE A 392 -10.97 -8.24 25.23
C PHE A 392 -9.63 -8.73 25.74
N ASN A 393 -9.02 -9.63 24.96
CA ASN A 393 -7.61 -9.97 25.09
C ASN A 393 -6.83 -9.39 23.93
N GLY A 394 -5.53 -9.18 24.09
CA GLY A 394 -4.61 -8.94 23.01
C GLY A 394 -4.56 -10.13 22.04
N THR A 395 -4.09 -9.89 20.82
CA THR A 395 -3.91 -10.90 19.78
C THR A 395 -2.48 -11.44 19.73
N GLY A 396 -1.57 -10.82 20.50
CA GLY A 396 -0.16 -11.19 20.61
C GLY A 396 0.56 -10.28 21.61
N THR A 397 1.88 -10.41 21.68
CA THR A 397 2.70 -9.59 22.58
C THR A 397 2.57 -8.11 22.21
N TYR A 398 2.02 -7.29 23.10
CA TYR A 398 1.74 -5.85 22.92
C TYR A 398 0.81 -5.53 21.74
N ARG A 399 -0.03 -6.46 21.31
CA ARG A 399 -0.85 -6.34 20.12
C ARG A 399 -2.33 -6.47 20.42
N PHE A 400 -3.13 -5.53 19.92
CA PHE A 400 -4.58 -5.55 20.01
C PHE A 400 -5.29 -5.76 18.69
N ASP A 401 -4.68 -5.36 17.55
CA ASP A 401 -5.26 -5.35 16.22
C ASP A 401 -6.55 -4.52 16.10
N PRO A 402 -6.52 -3.21 16.42
CA PRO A 402 -7.71 -2.38 16.55
C PRO A 402 -8.55 -2.30 15.26
N ASN A 403 -7.91 -2.35 14.10
CA ASN A 403 -8.54 -2.18 12.79
C ASN A 403 -8.96 -3.51 12.13
N THR A 404 -8.66 -4.65 12.75
CA THR A 404 -9.07 -5.95 12.22
C THR A 404 -10.57 -6.15 12.39
N GLY A 405 -11.23 -6.65 11.33
CA GLY A 405 -12.64 -7.01 11.37
C GLY A 405 -12.93 -8.10 12.40
N LEU A 406 -13.96 -7.90 13.18
CA LEU A 406 -14.37 -8.86 14.22
C LEU A 406 -15.13 -10.02 13.61
N THR A 407 -14.74 -11.25 13.97
CA THR A 407 -15.53 -12.42 13.57
C THR A 407 -16.71 -12.63 14.51
N ARG A 408 -17.69 -13.41 14.07
CA ARG A 408 -18.87 -13.77 14.89
C ARG A 408 -18.46 -14.47 16.18
N ALA A 409 -17.48 -15.40 16.11
CA ALA A 409 -16.94 -16.07 17.29
C ALA A 409 -16.26 -15.08 18.25
N MET A 410 -15.47 -14.15 17.76
CA MET A 410 -14.84 -13.11 18.58
C MET A 410 -15.89 -12.25 19.27
N PHE A 411 -16.88 -11.78 18.52
CA PHE A 411 -17.92 -10.91 19.08
C PHE A 411 -18.71 -11.60 20.18
N VAL A 412 -19.20 -12.81 19.95
CA VAL A 412 -19.97 -13.56 20.95
C VAL A 412 -19.14 -13.87 22.19
N THR A 413 -17.85 -14.16 22.00
CA THR A 413 -16.95 -14.42 23.15
C THR A 413 -16.67 -13.17 23.97
N THR A 414 -16.47 -12.02 23.34
CA THR A 414 -16.28 -10.75 24.07
C THR A 414 -17.56 -10.32 24.80
N LEU A 415 -18.72 -10.51 24.17
CA LEU A 415 -20.02 -10.28 24.80
C LEU A 415 -20.25 -11.20 26.01
N TYR A 416 -19.92 -12.48 25.87
CA TYR A 416 -19.98 -13.46 26.95
C TYR A 416 -19.13 -13.06 28.15
N ARG A 417 -17.88 -12.63 27.92
CA ARG A 417 -16.97 -12.13 28.96
C ARG A 417 -17.49 -10.86 29.62
N LEU A 418 -18.04 -9.92 28.84
CA LEU A 418 -18.67 -8.71 29.38
C LEU A 418 -19.77 -9.06 30.37
N LEU A 419 -20.67 -9.95 30.00
CA LEU A 419 -21.78 -10.33 30.85
C LEU A 419 -21.31 -11.06 32.12
N GLN A 420 -20.28 -11.92 31.99
CA GLN A 420 -19.63 -12.54 33.16
C GLN A 420 -19.03 -11.48 34.11
N SER A 421 -18.36 -10.47 33.56
CA SER A 421 -17.77 -9.39 34.37
C SER A 421 -18.81 -8.56 35.15
N LYS A 422 -20.06 -8.57 34.67
CA LYS A 422 -21.23 -7.97 35.32
C LYS A 422 -22.01 -8.93 36.23
N GLY A 423 -21.50 -10.16 36.45
CA GLY A 423 -22.15 -11.14 37.30
C GLY A 423 -23.38 -11.81 36.68
N VAL A 424 -23.63 -11.61 35.40
CA VAL A 424 -24.72 -12.31 34.72
C VAL A 424 -24.41 -13.81 34.64
N GLN A 425 -25.38 -14.65 35.00
CA GLN A 425 -25.20 -16.09 34.94
C GLN A 425 -25.02 -16.54 33.48
N THR A 426 -23.86 -17.09 33.17
CA THR A 426 -23.48 -17.53 31.83
C THR A 426 -23.24 -19.04 31.75
N THR A 427 -24.05 -19.81 32.45
CA THR A 427 -24.02 -21.29 32.35
C THR A 427 -24.27 -21.72 30.92
N SER A 428 -23.33 -22.46 30.33
CA SER A 428 -23.45 -22.95 28.97
C SER A 428 -24.49 -24.05 28.85
N GLY A 429 -25.37 -23.92 27.86
CA GLY A 429 -26.29 -24.99 27.47
C GLY A 429 -25.65 -26.02 26.55
N ALA A 430 -26.47 -26.91 26.01
CA ALA A 430 -26.04 -27.87 24.98
C ALA A 430 -25.65 -27.16 23.68
N GLN A 431 -24.59 -27.65 23.01
CA GLN A 431 -24.17 -27.16 21.69
C GLN A 431 -25.29 -27.38 20.66
N ARG A 432 -25.62 -26.35 19.88
CA ARG A 432 -26.71 -26.37 18.88
C ARG A 432 -26.23 -26.23 17.43
N PHE A 433 -25.01 -25.78 17.21
CA PHE A 433 -24.53 -25.49 15.88
C PHE A 433 -23.62 -26.58 15.35
N SER A 434 -23.85 -26.99 14.09
CA SER A 434 -23.12 -28.09 13.43
C SER A 434 -21.65 -27.79 13.19
N ASP A 435 -21.30 -26.49 13.06
CA ASP A 435 -19.95 -25.99 12.76
C ASP A 435 -19.21 -25.42 13.99
N VAL A 436 -19.68 -25.71 15.21
CA VAL A 436 -19.01 -25.32 16.47
C VAL A 436 -18.57 -26.59 17.21
N PRO A 437 -17.37 -27.12 16.94
CA PRO A 437 -16.83 -28.27 17.65
C PRO A 437 -16.67 -27.99 19.14
N SER A 438 -16.78 -29.02 19.97
CA SER A 438 -16.46 -28.90 21.39
C SER A 438 -14.97 -28.61 21.59
N GLY A 439 -14.64 -27.82 22.62
CA GLY A 439 -13.24 -27.48 22.97
C GLY A 439 -12.63 -26.29 22.24
N GLN A 440 -13.35 -25.65 21.32
CA GLN A 440 -12.90 -24.40 20.74
C GLN A 440 -13.04 -23.26 21.77
N TRP A 441 -12.19 -22.25 21.67
CA TRP A 441 -12.16 -21.11 22.60
C TRP A 441 -13.48 -20.31 22.67
N TYR A 442 -14.34 -20.45 21.64
CA TYR A 442 -15.65 -19.79 21.55
C TYR A 442 -16.84 -20.74 21.84
N SER A 443 -16.60 -22.04 22.04
CA SER A 443 -17.70 -23.05 22.12
C SER A 443 -18.65 -22.75 23.26
N ALA A 444 -18.15 -22.43 24.45
CA ALA A 444 -18.96 -22.10 25.62
C ALA A 444 -19.81 -20.84 25.42
N ALA A 445 -19.21 -19.80 24.80
CA ALA A 445 -19.91 -18.54 24.50
C ALA A 445 -21.01 -18.75 23.45
N ALA A 446 -20.72 -19.53 22.41
CA ALA A 446 -21.70 -19.85 21.36
C ALA A 446 -22.86 -20.67 21.89
N ALA A 447 -22.59 -21.69 22.70
CA ALA A 447 -23.61 -22.54 23.33
C ALA A 447 -24.52 -21.73 24.28
N TRP A 448 -23.93 -20.89 25.14
CA TRP A 448 -24.65 -19.99 25.99
C TRP A 448 -25.55 -19.02 25.20
N ALA A 449 -24.99 -18.35 24.16
CA ALA A 449 -25.71 -17.40 23.34
C ALA A 449 -26.88 -18.04 22.57
N ALA A 450 -26.72 -19.30 22.12
CA ALA A 450 -27.78 -20.08 21.49
C ALA A 450 -28.89 -20.46 22.47
N THR A 451 -28.51 -20.89 23.70
CA THR A 451 -29.48 -21.30 24.73
C THR A 451 -30.36 -20.13 25.18
N ASN A 452 -29.80 -18.94 25.25
CA ASN A 452 -30.50 -17.72 25.65
C ASN A 452 -31.15 -16.96 24.49
N GLY A 453 -31.20 -17.53 23.29
CA GLY A 453 -31.83 -16.92 22.13
C GLY A 453 -31.12 -15.68 21.59
N ILE A 454 -29.87 -15.42 22.02
CA ILE A 454 -29.06 -14.26 21.56
C ILE A 454 -28.56 -14.52 20.14
N ILE A 455 -28.10 -15.74 19.87
CA ILE A 455 -27.71 -16.20 18.53
C ILE A 455 -28.66 -17.30 18.07
N LEU A 456 -29.27 -17.10 16.92
CA LEU A 456 -30.20 -18.09 16.35
C LEU A 456 -29.52 -19.03 15.34
N GLY A 457 -28.37 -18.65 14.80
CA GLY A 457 -27.69 -19.32 13.68
C GLY A 457 -28.32 -19.03 12.34
N TYR A 458 -27.88 -19.74 11.33
CA TYR A 458 -28.40 -19.69 9.96
C TYR A 458 -29.40 -20.84 9.72
N GLU A 459 -30.16 -20.76 8.63
CA GLU A 459 -31.18 -21.77 8.26
C GLU A 459 -30.59 -23.16 8.10
N ASP A 460 -29.30 -23.26 7.74
CA ASP A 460 -28.56 -24.52 7.62
C ASP A 460 -28.08 -25.09 8.98
N GLY A 461 -28.44 -24.48 10.09
CA GLY A 461 -28.04 -24.87 11.44
C GLY A 461 -26.59 -24.48 11.80
N SER A 462 -25.91 -23.66 10.99
CA SER A 462 -24.56 -23.21 11.24
C SER A 462 -24.52 -21.93 12.07
N PHE A 463 -23.36 -21.69 12.75
CA PHE A 463 -23.03 -20.44 13.44
C PHE A 463 -22.13 -19.53 12.59
N ARG A 464 -21.29 -20.10 11.76
CA ARG A 464 -20.26 -19.47 10.93
C ARG A 464 -19.27 -18.65 11.76
N PRO A 465 -18.46 -19.29 12.62
CA PRO A 465 -17.61 -18.65 13.61
C PRO A 465 -16.60 -17.66 13.01
N ASP A 466 -16.03 -17.99 11.85
CA ASP A 466 -14.97 -17.20 11.20
C ASP A 466 -15.50 -16.09 10.28
N ARG A 467 -16.82 -16.08 10.02
CA ARG A 467 -17.42 -15.00 9.25
C ARG A 467 -17.36 -13.68 10.04
N THR A 468 -16.96 -12.60 9.39
CA THR A 468 -16.99 -11.27 9.99
C THR A 468 -18.43 -10.84 10.29
N ILE A 469 -18.60 -10.08 11.38
CA ILE A 469 -19.91 -9.56 11.79
C ILE A 469 -20.12 -8.15 11.23
N THR A 470 -21.30 -7.91 10.65
CA THR A 470 -21.68 -6.57 10.19
C THR A 470 -22.27 -5.74 11.34
N ARG A 471 -22.33 -4.42 11.15
CA ARG A 471 -22.85 -3.51 12.16
C ARG A 471 -24.33 -3.75 12.44
N GLU A 472 -25.14 -4.05 11.43
CA GLU A 472 -26.57 -4.39 11.62
C GLU A 472 -26.77 -5.74 12.31
N GLU A 473 -25.94 -6.76 12.00
CA GLU A 473 -25.95 -8.04 12.72
C GLU A 473 -25.58 -7.88 14.20
N MET A 474 -24.57 -7.03 14.48
CA MET A 474 -24.17 -6.71 15.85
C MET A 474 -25.34 -6.06 16.63
N CYS A 475 -26.05 -5.13 16.01
CA CYS A 475 -27.23 -4.48 16.64
C CYS A 475 -28.27 -5.52 17.06
N VAL A 476 -28.62 -6.45 16.19
CA VAL A 476 -29.65 -7.47 16.51
C VAL A 476 -29.22 -8.37 17.67
N ILE A 477 -27.95 -8.74 17.73
CA ILE A 477 -27.41 -9.54 18.83
C ILE A 477 -27.47 -8.74 20.15
N LEU A 478 -27.04 -7.49 20.14
CA LEU A 478 -27.06 -6.62 21.33
C LEU A 478 -28.49 -6.29 21.79
N ASP A 479 -29.43 -6.13 20.87
CA ASP A 479 -30.85 -5.91 21.18
C ASP A 479 -31.46 -7.10 21.94
N ARG A 480 -31.12 -8.32 21.50
CA ARG A 480 -31.54 -9.54 22.21
C ARG A 480 -30.92 -9.62 23.62
N VAL A 481 -29.68 -9.16 23.78
CA VAL A 481 -29.06 -9.05 25.11
C VAL A 481 -29.79 -8.04 25.99
N LEU A 482 -30.13 -6.85 25.49
CA LEU A 482 -30.93 -5.87 26.24
C LEU A 482 -32.28 -6.44 26.64
N THR A 483 -32.89 -7.25 25.77
CA THR A 483 -34.15 -7.94 26.06
C THR A 483 -34.00 -9.00 27.15
N LEU A 484 -32.94 -9.80 27.10
CA LEU A 484 -32.61 -10.80 28.13
C LEU A 484 -32.39 -10.14 29.50
N LEU A 485 -31.74 -8.97 29.53
CA LEU A 485 -31.46 -8.21 30.74
C LEU A 485 -32.68 -7.41 31.25
N GLY A 486 -33.78 -7.34 30.51
CA GLY A 486 -34.95 -6.54 30.86
C GLY A 486 -34.74 -5.04 30.76
N GLU A 487 -33.67 -4.61 30.04
CA GLU A 487 -33.33 -3.20 29.90
C GLU A 487 -34.37 -2.43 29.07
N LYS A 488 -34.84 -1.30 29.62
CA LYS A 488 -35.79 -0.44 28.93
C LYS A 488 -35.08 0.54 28.01
N THR A 489 -35.73 0.87 26.89
CA THR A 489 -35.23 1.90 25.97
C THR A 489 -35.54 3.28 26.58
N ASN A 490 -34.51 4.04 26.89
CA ASN A 490 -34.61 5.40 27.39
C ASN A 490 -33.96 6.34 26.39
N GLY A 491 -34.75 6.93 25.50
CA GLY A 491 -34.22 7.91 24.52
C GLY A 491 -34.97 7.87 23.20
N THR A 492 -34.57 8.77 22.31
CA THR A 492 -35.11 8.87 20.95
C THR A 492 -34.13 8.21 19.97
N PRO A 493 -34.62 7.36 19.05
CA PRO A 493 -33.78 6.81 18.00
C PRO A 493 -33.11 7.91 17.17
N ARG A 494 -31.88 7.63 16.72
CA ARG A 494 -31.15 8.53 15.84
C ARG A 494 -31.55 8.26 14.40
N HIS A 495 -31.75 9.32 13.61
CA HIS A 495 -31.87 9.22 12.16
C HIS A 495 -30.48 9.19 11.52
N PHE A 496 -30.25 8.22 10.64
CA PHE A 496 -29.00 8.09 9.90
C PHE A 496 -29.20 8.46 8.43
N SER A 497 -28.19 9.05 7.81
CA SER A 497 -28.25 9.48 6.41
C SER A 497 -28.42 8.34 5.40
N ASP A 498 -28.08 7.11 5.80
CA ASP A 498 -28.20 5.88 5.03
C ASP A 498 -29.23 4.89 5.61
N GLU A 499 -30.23 5.39 6.32
CA GLU A 499 -31.27 4.60 7.00
C GLU A 499 -32.00 3.64 6.06
N SER A 500 -32.19 4.04 4.78
CA SER A 500 -32.80 3.20 3.74
C SER A 500 -31.97 1.95 3.38
N MET A 501 -30.69 1.92 3.74
CA MET A 501 -29.80 0.77 3.52
C MET A 501 -29.87 -0.26 4.65
N ILE A 502 -30.48 0.08 5.78
CA ILE A 502 -30.65 -0.84 6.91
C ILE A 502 -31.69 -1.88 6.53
N SER A 503 -31.33 -3.16 6.70
CA SER A 503 -32.23 -4.28 6.43
C SER A 503 -33.46 -4.23 7.33
N ASP A 504 -34.65 -4.58 6.81
CA ASP A 504 -35.92 -4.52 7.57
C ASP A 504 -35.87 -5.32 8.87
N TRP A 505 -35.18 -6.44 8.88
CA TRP A 505 -35.01 -7.29 10.08
C TRP A 505 -34.17 -6.63 11.17
N ALA A 506 -33.34 -5.63 10.83
CA ALA A 506 -32.43 -4.94 11.75
C ALA A 506 -32.97 -3.58 12.24
N LYS A 507 -33.89 -2.94 11.53
CA LYS A 507 -34.37 -1.57 11.80
C LYS A 507 -34.74 -1.35 13.26
N LYS A 508 -35.61 -2.17 13.83
CA LYS A 508 -36.06 -2.05 15.23
C LYS A 508 -34.90 -2.14 16.22
N SER A 509 -33.93 -3.02 15.96
CA SER A 509 -32.75 -3.19 16.82
C SER A 509 -31.82 -1.97 16.70
N VAL A 510 -31.62 -1.44 15.48
CA VAL A 510 -30.84 -0.22 15.26
C VAL A 510 -31.45 0.98 15.98
N ASP A 511 -32.78 1.15 15.86
CA ASP A 511 -33.53 2.23 16.55
C ASP A 511 -33.33 2.13 18.06
N ARG A 512 -33.52 0.95 18.64
CA ARG A 512 -33.36 0.71 20.06
C ARG A 512 -31.93 0.97 20.55
N LEU A 513 -30.94 0.41 19.87
CA LEU A 513 -29.54 0.55 20.26
C LEU A 513 -29.04 2.00 20.09
N SER A 514 -29.55 2.73 19.10
CA SER A 514 -29.23 4.14 18.91
C SER A 514 -29.90 5.02 19.97
N ALA A 515 -31.14 4.71 20.34
CA ALA A 515 -31.86 5.39 21.43
C ALA A 515 -31.18 5.20 22.80
N CYS A 516 -30.65 4.00 23.06
CA CYS A 516 -29.85 3.72 24.26
C CYS A 516 -28.43 4.30 24.20
N GLY A 517 -28.01 4.95 23.10
CA GLY A 517 -26.68 5.51 22.92
C GLY A 517 -25.55 4.48 22.74
N ILE A 518 -25.88 3.19 22.61
CA ILE A 518 -24.90 2.10 22.42
C ILE A 518 -24.34 2.17 21.01
N MET A 519 -25.19 2.23 19.99
CA MET A 519 -24.76 2.41 18.60
C MET A 519 -24.87 3.87 18.18
N LYS A 520 -23.78 4.37 17.59
CA LYS A 520 -23.68 5.74 17.06
C LYS A 520 -23.30 5.69 15.59
N GLY A 521 -23.62 6.74 14.85
CA GLY A 521 -23.21 6.90 13.46
C GLY A 521 -21.69 7.05 13.32
N GLN A 522 -21.23 6.78 12.12
CA GLN A 522 -19.87 7.08 11.63
C GLN A 522 -19.86 8.46 10.94
N ASN A 523 -18.75 8.81 10.27
CA ASN A 523 -18.59 10.06 9.54
C ASN A 523 -19.79 10.34 8.62
N GLY A 524 -20.29 11.61 8.62
CA GLY A 524 -21.46 12.01 7.84
C GLY A 524 -22.80 11.49 8.38
N ASN A 525 -22.86 11.12 9.66
CA ASN A 525 -24.04 10.56 10.33
C ASN A 525 -24.59 9.27 9.66
N ARG A 526 -23.72 8.44 9.09
CA ARG A 526 -24.07 7.17 8.47
C ARG A 526 -24.10 6.05 9.54
N PHE A 527 -25.06 5.15 9.41
CA PHE A 527 -25.05 3.91 10.21
C PHE A 527 -24.09 2.86 9.64
N ALA A 528 -23.97 2.79 8.32
CA ALA A 528 -23.15 1.82 7.57
C ALA A 528 -23.49 0.35 7.90
N PRO A 529 -24.73 -0.12 7.62
CA PRO A 529 -25.27 -1.39 8.14
C PRO A 529 -24.46 -2.61 7.76
N ARG A 530 -23.89 -2.63 6.56
CA ARG A 530 -23.14 -3.76 5.99
C ARG A 530 -21.64 -3.71 6.24
N ASP A 531 -21.13 -2.62 6.81
CA ASP A 531 -19.73 -2.51 7.15
C ASP A 531 -19.36 -3.51 8.25
N VAL A 532 -18.18 -4.09 8.13
CA VAL A 532 -17.62 -4.98 9.13
C VAL A 532 -17.16 -4.14 10.32
N SER A 533 -17.60 -4.50 11.53
CA SER A 533 -17.13 -3.84 12.74
C SER A 533 -15.70 -4.25 13.06
N THR A 534 -14.85 -3.26 13.34
CA THR A 534 -13.49 -3.49 13.80
C THR A 534 -13.44 -3.85 15.28
N ARG A 535 -12.31 -4.40 15.74
CA ARG A 535 -12.11 -4.73 17.17
C ARG A 535 -12.19 -3.48 18.05
N ALA A 536 -11.65 -2.34 17.62
CA ALA A 536 -11.74 -1.07 18.33
C ALA A 536 -13.18 -0.55 18.43
N GLU A 537 -13.92 -0.59 17.34
CA GLU A 537 -15.34 -0.20 17.32
C GLU A 537 -16.18 -1.09 18.25
N ALA A 538 -15.94 -2.41 18.20
CA ALA A 538 -16.64 -3.35 19.06
C ALA A 538 -16.29 -3.15 20.54
N ALA A 539 -15.04 -2.84 20.89
CA ALA A 539 -14.65 -2.51 22.25
C ALA A 539 -15.45 -1.30 22.77
N THR A 540 -15.54 -0.23 21.97
CA THR A 540 -16.31 0.97 22.31
C THR A 540 -17.82 0.67 22.46
N VAL A 541 -18.39 -0.11 21.55
CA VAL A 541 -19.82 -0.48 21.60
C VAL A 541 -20.11 -1.33 22.85
N LEU A 542 -19.28 -2.33 23.12
CA LEU A 542 -19.44 -3.20 24.28
C LEU A 542 -19.25 -2.46 25.61
N LEU A 543 -18.35 -1.47 25.68
CA LEU A 543 -18.22 -0.63 26.88
C LEU A 543 -19.45 0.25 27.11
N ARG A 544 -20.09 0.77 26.06
CA ARG A 544 -21.35 1.50 26.22
C ARG A 544 -22.47 0.59 26.73
N LEU A 545 -22.53 -0.67 26.28
CA LEU A 545 -23.42 -1.66 26.88
C LEU A 545 -23.06 -1.92 28.35
N TYR A 546 -21.77 -2.09 28.66
CA TYR A 546 -21.27 -2.30 30.00
C TYR A 546 -21.69 -1.17 30.94
N ASP A 547 -21.59 0.09 30.52
CA ASP A 547 -21.95 1.28 31.28
C ASP A 547 -23.46 1.40 31.46
N LEU A 548 -24.27 0.97 30.50
CA LEU A 548 -25.74 0.95 30.61
C LEU A 548 -26.22 -0.02 31.68
N MET A 549 -25.50 -1.10 31.91
CA MET A 549 -25.85 -2.15 32.88
C MET A 549 -25.55 -1.73 34.35
N GLY A 550 -25.08 -0.54 34.61
CA GLY A 550 -24.81 0.01 35.95
C GLY A 550 -23.45 -0.38 36.51
#